data_a835f48db6cfc2a5e8988818bc444130
#
_entry.id   a835f48db6cfc2a5e8988818bc444130
#
_cell.length_a   1.000
_cell.length_b   1.000
_cell.length_c   1.000
_cell.angle_alpha   90.00
_cell.angle_beta   90.00
_cell.angle_gamma   90.00
#
_symmetry.space_group_name_H-M   'P 1'
#
loop_
_entity.id
_entity.type
_entity.pdbx_description
1 polymer ?
#
loop_
_entity_poly.entity_id
_entity_poly.type
_entity_poly.pdbx_seq_one_letter_code
_entity_poly.pdbx_strand_id
1 'polypeptide(L)'
;KVYEGYLYEITGEECEEALDLVIPKNIVFADTDTCGYTFLLNEDGTVYDDVTFYKFDDKYWLASHKALDSYLDNINFDYTVTDISDEYKMLQIEGRYSGEIAQSFYEYDISTLNFRTLIEMTYKGEKGYLARFGFSGEFGYQFFLPSSIFATFVSDVCEGIAEYGDELDRYLRFEVGQPITDIYQQEEYSLYEIGYSWNLDFTKEEFRGRDSLLEHIRSATVKSVGFSTKEKLASGTPVLFDDQIVGKIFWIADEKDSSENYLGLMIVNQTYAHSGVTFVTEDGQILKTQSSPYCIPESWNKE
;
A
#
# COMPACT_ATOMS: atom_id res chain seq x y z
N LYS A 1 9.15 7.99 9.00
CA LYS A 1 9.59 8.06 7.60
C LYS A 1 9.05 9.33 6.95
N VAL A 2 9.89 10.13 6.34
CA VAL A 2 9.44 11.23 5.46
C VAL A 2 9.07 10.64 4.10
N TYR A 3 7.94 11.09 3.54
CA TYR A 3 7.53 10.67 2.21
C TYR A 3 8.30 11.44 1.14
N GLU A 4 8.87 10.75 0.17
CA GLU A 4 9.73 11.32 -0.88
C GLU A 4 9.10 11.30 -2.27
N GLY A 5 7.82 10.92 -2.39
CA GLY A 5 7.07 10.93 -3.65
C GLY A 5 6.47 12.30 -3.98
N TYR A 6 5.57 12.29 -4.93
CA TYR A 6 4.79 13.44 -5.36
C TYR A 6 3.52 13.57 -4.53
N LEU A 7 3.08 14.81 -4.32
CA LEU A 7 1.78 15.14 -3.74
C LEU A 7 1.05 16.09 -4.70
N TYR A 8 -0.08 15.63 -5.21
CA TYR A 8 -0.92 16.39 -6.13
C TYR A 8 -2.19 16.86 -5.46
N GLU A 9 -2.60 18.10 -5.75
CA GLU A 9 -3.94 18.61 -5.45
C GLU A 9 -4.76 18.61 -6.74
N ILE A 10 -5.97 18.04 -6.67
CA ILE A 10 -6.91 17.96 -7.78
C ILE A 10 -8.17 18.72 -7.38
N THR A 11 -8.53 19.74 -8.16
CA THR A 11 -9.64 20.67 -7.93
C THR A 11 -10.50 20.81 -9.19
N GLY A 12 -11.68 21.42 -9.07
CA GLY A 12 -12.59 21.67 -10.19
C GLY A 12 -13.96 21.02 -9.97
N GLU A 13 -14.96 21.49 -10.70
CA GLU A 13 -16.34 21.03 -10.53
C GLU A 13 -16.53 19.55 -10.89
N GLU A 14 -15.70 19.01 -11.79
CA GLU A 14 -15.74 17.63 -12.28
C GLU A 14 -14.49 16.81 -11.85
N CYS A 15 -13.79 17.24 -10.80
CA CYS A 15 -12.58 16.55 -10.36
C CYS A 15 -12.84 15.12 -9.84
N GLU A 16 -14.00 14.89 -9.21
CA GLU A 16 -14.39 13.57 -8.72
C GLU A 16 -14.67 12.61 -9.87
N GLU A 17 -15.40 13.05 -10.90
CA GLU A 17 -15.70 12.28 -12.10
C GLU A 17 -14.42 11.92 -12.87
N ALA A 18 -13.50 12.89 -12.99
CA ALA A 18 -12.21 12.66 -13.64
C ALA A 18 -11.39 11.59 -12.89
N LEU A 19 -11.31 11.71 -11.57
CA LEU A 19 -10.59 10.74 -10.73
C LEU A 19 -11.28 9.38 -10.70
N ASP A 20 -12.61 9.34 -10.76
CA ASP A 20 -13.36 8.09 -10.75
C ASP A 20 -13.05 7.21 -11.98
N LEU A 21 -12.67 7.80 -13.12
CA LEU A 21 -12.25 7.05 -14.31
C LEU A 21 -10.86 6.41 -14.17
N VAL A 22 -10.01 6.87 -13.28
CA VAL A 22 -8.62 6.40 -13.16
C VAL A 22 -8.33 5.72 -11.83
N ILE A 23 -9.11 6.00 -10.79
CA ILE A 23 -9.01 5.35 -9.49
C ILE A 23 -9.94 4.13 -9.46
N PRO A 24 -9.42 2.90 -9.44
CA PRO A 24 -10.24 1.69 -9.47
C PRO A 24 -10.87 1.35 -8.10
N LYS A 25 -11.13 2.37 -7.30
CA LYS A 25 -11.96 2.32 -6.09
C LYS A 25 -13.13 3.27 -6.24
N ASN A 26 -14.22 2.94 -5.58
CA ASN A 26 -15.41 3.78 -5.60
C ASN A 26 -15.22 4.98 -4.67
N ILE A 27 -14.64 6.06 -5.19
CA ILE A 27 -14.37 7.29 -4.44
C ILE A 27 -15.59 8.19 -4.33
N VAL A 28 -16.57 8.06 -5.24
CA VAL A 28 -17.81 8.84 -5.26
C VAL A 28 -18.62 8.60 -3.99
N PHE A 29 -18.68 7.35 -3.52
CA PHE A 29 -19.41 6.98 -2.31
C PHE A 29 -18.56 7.04 -1.03
N ALA A 30 -17.28 7.44 -1.12
CA ALA A 30 -16.48 7.67 0.07
C ALA A 30 -16.96 8.96 0.76
N ASP A 31 -17.02 8.94 2.09
CA ASP A 31 -17.27 10.14 2.86
C ASP A 31 -16.17 11.19 2.65
N THR A 32 -16.47 12.46 2.81
CA THR A 32 -15.46 13.52 2.92
C THR A 32 -14.58 13.30 4.16
N ASP A 33 -13.42 13.92 4.17
CA ASP A 33 -12.43 13.78 5.24
C ASP A 33 -11.98 12.33 5.46
N THR A 34 -11.84 11.59 4.35
CA THR A 34 -11.34 10.22 4.35
C THR A 34 -10.17 10.02 3.40
N CYS A 35 -9.44 8.93 3.58
CA CYS A 35 -8.36 8.54 2.69
C CYS A 35 -8.44 7.05 2.31
N GLY A 36 -7.74 6.69 1.28
CA GLY A 36 -7.66 5.29 0.84
C GLY A 36 -6.46 5.04 -0.05
N TYR A 37 -6.15 3.76 -0.24
CA TYR A 37 -5.02 3.32 -1.04
C TYR A 37 -5.50 2.40 -2.16
N THR A 38 -4.91 2.55 -3.34
CA THR A 38 -5.18 1.72 -4.51
C THR A 38 -4.03 1.76 -5.51
N PHE A 39 -4.15 0.99 -6.59
CA PHE A 39 -3.27 1.07 -7.75
C PHE A 39 -3.88 1.96 -8.83
N LEU A 40 -3.01 2.65 -9.59
CA LEU A 40 -3.33 3.21 -10.90
C LEU A 40 -2.86 2.23 -11.97
N LEU A 41 -3.66 2.04 -13.01
CA LEU A 41 -3.39 1.07 -14.07
C LEU A 41 -3.13 1.75 -15.42
N ASN A 42 -2.30 1.12 -16.24
CA ASN A 42 -2.21 1.38 -17.65
C ASN A 42 -3.42 0.79 -18.40
N GLU A 43 -3.63 1.18 -19.65
CA GLU A 43 -4.72 0.68 -20.50
C GLU A 43 -4.66 -0.85 -20.72
N ASP A 44 -3.47 -1.43 -20.65
CA ASP A 44 -3.25 -2.88 -20.77
C ASP A 44 -3.47 -3.65 -19.45
N GLY A 45 -3.90 -2.97 -18.38
CA GLY A 45 -4.14 -3.58 -17.06
C GLY A 45 -2.90 -3.79 -16.19
N THR A 46 -1.71 -3.39 -16.67
CA THR A 46 -0.49 -3.38 -15.86
C THR A 46 -0.49 -2.22 -14.87
N VAL A 47 0.30 -2.30 -13.82
CA VAL A 47 0.39 -1.24 -12.80
C VAL A 47 1.18 -0.05 -13.34
N TYR A 48 0.57 1.14 -13.33
CA TYR A 48 1.28 2.39 -13.53
C TYR A 48 2.01 2.80 -12.24
N ASP A 49 1.27 2.93 -11.14
CA ASP A 49 1.78 3.27 -9.81
C ASP A 49 0.78 2.83 -8.73
N ASP A 50 1.14 2.99 -7.47
CA ASP A 50 0.22 2.96 -6.35
C ASP A 50 0.01 4.37 -5.79
N VAL A 51 -1.18 4.64 -5.29
CA VAL A 51 -1.53 5.94 -4.73
C VAL A 51 -2.29 5.84 -3.42
N THR A 52 -2.03 6.79 -2.53
CA THR A 52 -2.95 7.12 -1.45
C THR A 52 -3.73 8.36 -1.84
N PHE A 53 -5.05 8.27 -1.84
CA PHE A 53 -5.93 9.41 -2.09
C PHE A 53 -6.51 9.93 -0.77
N TYR A 54 -6.71 11.25 -0.71
CA TYR A 54 -7.32 11.96 0.41
C TYR A 54 -8.47 12.80 -0.14
N LYS A 55 -9.69 12.52 0.31
CA LYS A 55 -10.92 13.21 -0.13
C LYS A 55 -11.25 14.32 0.87
N PHE A 56 -11.21 15.56 0.42
CA PHE A 56 -11.70 16.73 1.12
C PHE A 56 -13.12 17.11 0.63
N ASP A 57 -13.70 18.13 1.16
CA ASP A 57 -15.03 18.60 0.76
C ASP A 57 -15.05 19.16 -0.68
N ASP A 58 -13.97 19.84 -1.08
CA ASP A 58 -13.86 20.59 -2.34
C ASP A 58 -12.70 20.16 -3.24
N LYS A 59 -11.94 19.12 -2.86
CA LYS A 59 -10.73 18.69 -3.57
C LYS A 59 -10.30 17.29 -3.19
N TYR A 60 -9.33 16.80 -3.93
CA TYR A 60 -8.59 15.58 -3.61
C TYR A 60 -7.09 15.86 -3.54
N TRP A 61 -6.39 15.13 -2.66
CA TRP A 61 -4.95 14.99 -2.77
C TRP A 61 -4.61 13.55 -3.17
N LEU A 62 -3.55 13.42 -3.97
CA LEU A 62 -2.98 12.12 -4.36
C LEU A 62 -1.49 12.10 -3.99
N ALA A 63 -1.09 11.12 -3.17
CA ALA A 63 0.31 10.82 -2.93
C ALA A 63 0.73 9.64 -3.82
N SER A 64 1.76 9.82 -4.66
CA SER A 64 2.24 8.85 -5.65
C SER A 64 3.76 8.81 -5.71
N HIS A 65 4.33 7.69 -6.17
CA HIS A 65 5.78 7.57 -6.38
C HIS A 65 6.22 8.10 -7.74
N LYS A 66 5.32 8.09 -8.72
CA LYS A 66 5.55 8.60 -10.07
C LYS A 66 4.82 9.92 -10.32
N ALA A 67 5.36 10.72 -11.23
CA ALA A 67 4.67 11.91 -11.69
C ALA A 67 3.33 11.55 -12.38
N LEU A 68 2.25 12.24 -12.00
CA LEU A 68 0.90 11.99 -12.50
C LEU A 68 0.44 12.96 -13.58
N ASP A 69 1.23 13.99 -13.92
CA ASP A 69 0.83 15.02 -14.90
C ASP A 69 0.35 14.37 -16.21
N SER A 70 1.20 13.58 -16.87
CA SER A 70 0.84 12.91 -18.12
C SER A 70 -0.18 11.79 -17.96
N TYR A 71 -0.29 11.21 -16.76
CA TYR A 71 -1.25 10.16 -16.48
C TYR A 71 -2.68 10.72 -16.35
N LEU A 72 -2.79 11.90 -15.76
CA LEU A 72 -4.06 12.61 -15.59
C LEU A 72 -4.41 13.52 -16.78
N ASP A 73 -3.46 13.81 -17.67
CA ASP A 73 -3.75 14.53 -18.91
C ASP A 73 -4.75 13.79 -19.80
N ASN A 74 -5.50 14.55 -20.60
CA ASN A 74 -6.45 14.03 -21.60
C ASN A 74 -7.68 13.29 -21.05
N ILE A 75 -8.02 13.50 -19.78
CA ILE A 75 -9.33 13.16 -19.25
C ILE A 75 -10.26 14.36 -19.55
N ASN A 76 -11.36 14.13 -20.24
CA ASN A 76 -12.21 15.20 -20.76
C ASN A 76 -13.25 15.68 -19.72
N PHE A 77 -12.76 16.32 -18.63
CA PHE A 77 -13.54 16.93 -17.56
C PHE A 77 -12.96 18.31 -17.19
N ASP A 78 -13.75 19.13 -16.49
CA ASP A 78 -13.30 20.43 -15.98
C ASP A 78 -12.65 20.25 -14.60
N TYR A 79 -11.33 20.06 -14.61
CA TYR A 79 -10.53 19.90 -13.39
C TYR A 79 -9.11 20.45 -13.59
N THR A 80 -8.43 20.67 -12.48
CA THR A 80 -7.05 21.15 -12.43
C THR A 80 -6.20 20.23 -11.58
N VAL A 81 -5.02 19.87 -12.07
CA VAL A 81 -4.01 19.09 -11.36
C VAL A 81 -2.86 20.02 -11.01
N THR A 82 -2.50 20.09 -9.74
CA THR A 82 -1.40 20.93 -9.26
C THR A 82 -0.43 20.06 -8.44
N ASP A 83 0.84 20.04 -8.82
CA ASP A 83 1.89 19.46 -7.98
C ASP A 83 2.14 20.39 -6.79
N ILE A 84 1.83 19.93 -5.59
CA ILE A 84 2.03 20.65 -4.32
C ILE A 84 3.16 20.07 -3.48
N SER A 85 4.01 19.23 -4.07
CA SER A 85 5.12 18.54 -3.37
C SER A 85 6.12 19.50 -2.74
N ASP A 86 6.27 20.71 -3.30
CA ASP A 86 7.14 21.75 -2.74
C ASP A 86 6.44 22.59 -1.65
N GLU A 87 5.10 22.60 -1.64
CA GLU A 87 4.30 23.38 -0.68
C GLU A 87 4.02 22.59 0.60
N TYR A 88 3.72 21.30 0.48
CA TYR A 88 3.41 20.39 1.58
C TYR A 88 4.36 19.20 1.60
N LYS A 89 4.69 18.76 2.81
CA LYS A 89 5.45 17.53 3.06
C LYS A 89 4.66 16.60 3.96
N MET A 90 4.88 15.29 3.80
CA MET A 90 4.21 14.27 4.60
C MET A 90 5.22 13.51 5.48
N LEU A 91 4.87 13.36 6.77
CA LEU A 91 5.56 12.49 7.71
C LEU A 91 4.65 11.30 8.04
N GLN A 92 5.14 10.08 7.80
CA GLN A 92 4.51 8.83 8.21
C GLN A 92 5.10 8.38 9.55
N ILE A 93 4.25 8.16 10.55
CA ILE A 93 4.62 7.58 11.85
C ILE A 93 3.79 6.32 12.06
N GLU A 94 4.45 5.19 12.27
CA GLU A 94 3.80 3.90 12.51
C GLU A 94 4.41 3.20 13.73
N GLY A 95 3.63 2.34 14.35
CA GLY A 95 4.02 1.54 15.50
C GLY A 95 2.99 1.60 16.63
N ARG A 96 3.12 0.69 17.58
CA ARG A 96 2.17 0.52 18.70
C ARG A 96 1.98 1.78 19.57
N TYR A 97 2.93 2.72 19.55
CA TYR A 97 2.90 3.95 20.34
C TYR A 97 2.65 5.22 19.50
N SER A 98 2.46 5.09 18.18
CA SER A 98 2.27 6.25 17.30
C SER A 98 1.03 7.08 17.66
N GLY A 99 0.02 6.46 18.27
CA GLY A 99 -1.16 7.16 18.79
C GLY A 99 -0.85 8.16 19.91
N GLU A 100 0.17 7.90 20.72
CA GLU A 100 0.58 8.84 21.81
C GLU A 100 1.12 10.15 21.22
N ILE A 101 1.78 10.07 20.06
CA ILE A 101 2.25 11.24 19.32
C ILE A 101 1.07 11.97 18.68
N ALA A 102 0.21 11.24 17.96
CA ALA A 102 -0.95 11.80 17.27
C ALA A 102 -1.95 12.46 18.23
N GLN A 103 -2.05 11.97 19.47
CA GLN A 103 -2.91 12.55 20.51
C GLN A 103 -2.67 14.04 20.72
N SER A 104 -1.43 14.52 20.57
CA SER A 104 -1.09 15.95 20.76
C SER A 104 -1.72 16.86 19.69
N PHE A 105 -2.25 16.32 18.61
CA PHE A 105 -2.81 17.02 17.46
C PHE A 105 -4.31 16.73 17.25
N TYR A 106 -4.94 16.07 18.22
CA TYR A 106 -6.37 15.74 18.19
C TYR A 106 -6.99 16.06 19.54
N GLU A 107 -8.09 16.83 19.53
CA GLU A 107 -8.72 17.33 20.77
C GLU A 107 -9.48 16.26 21.58
N TYR A 108 -9.90 15.19 20.89
CA TYR A 108 -10.57 14.04 21.51
C TYR A 108 -9.58 12.92 21.77
N ASP A 109 -10.02 11.86 22.43
CA ASP A 109 -9.21 10.65 22.56
C ASP A 109 -8.87 10.09 21.18
N ILE A 110 -7.57 9.93 20.90
CA ILE A 110 -7.07 9.47 19.58
C ILE A 110 -7.62 8.10 19.19
N SER A 111 -8.02 7.28 20.16
CA SER A 111 -8.66 5.98 19.90
C SER A 111 -10.01 6.13 19.18
N THR A 112 -10.67 7.28 19.33
CA THR A 112 -11.96 7.59 18.67
C THR A 112 -11.80 8.03 17.21
N LEU A 113 -10.60 8.40 16.76
CA LEU A 113 -10.34 8.72 15.36
C LEU A 113 -10.37 7.42 14.54
N ASN A 114 -11.32 7.27 13.65
CA ASN A 114 -11.48 6.06 12.85
C ASN A 114 -10.33 5.87 11.86
N PHE A 115 -9.99 4.62 11.56
CA PHE A 115 -9.06 4.31 10.49
C PHE A 115 -9.55 4.90 9.16
N ARG A 116 -8.63 5.48 8.39
CA ARG A 116 -8.88 6.20 7.14
C ARG A 116 -9.63 7.54 7.28
N THR A 117 -9.67 8.12 8.46
CA THR A 117 -10.17 9.49 8.67
C THR A 117 -9.03 10.49 8.49
N LEU A 118 -9.37 11.62 7.85
CA LEU A 118 -8.52 12.79 7.65
C LEU A 118 -9.10 13.95 8.46
N ILE A 119 -8.27 14.68 9.20
CA ILE A 119 -8.70 15.86 9.98
C ILE A 119 -7.75 17.02 9.76
N GLU A 120 -8.25 18.24 9.97
CA GLU A 120 -7.39 19.40 10.10
C GLU A 120 -6.65 19.39 11.43
N MET A 121 -5.41 19.85 11.42
CA MET A 121 -4.61 20.07 12.63
C MET A 121 -3.90 21.42 12.56
N THR A 122 -3.41 21.89 13.70
CA THR A 122 -2.60 23.10 13.76
C THR A 122 -1.30 22.81 14.50
N TYR A 123 -0.19 23.29 13.94
CA TYR A 123 1.11 23.24 14.60
C TYR A 123 1.79 24.61 14.52
N LYS A 124 2.10 25.21 15.70
CA LYS A 124 2.70 26.54 15.84
C LYS A 124 2.00 27.64 15.03
N GLY A 125 0.68 27.53 14.87
CA GLY A 125 -0.16 28.50 14.14
C GLY A 125 -0.32 28.20 12.65
N GLU A 126 0.41 27.25 12.11
CA GLU A 126 0.26 26.79 10.72
C GLU A 126 -0.76 25.64 10.63
N LYS A 127 -1.62 25.72 9.60
CA LYS A 127 -2.60 24.69 9.29
C LYS A 127 -1.93 23.51 8.62
N GLY A 128 -2.29 22.31 9.03
CA GLY A 128 -1.90 21.06 8.42
C GLY A 128 -3.03 20.03 8.48
N TYR A 129 -2.72 18.79 8.15
CA TYR A 129 -3.69 17.69 8.19
C TYR A 129 -3.08 16.45 8.84
N LEU A 130 -3.94 15.67 9.47
CA LEU A 130 -3.61 14.39 10.09
C LEU A 130 -4.54 13.32 9.53
N ALA A 131 -4.00 12.29 8.91
CA ALA A 131 -4.74 11.11 8.51
C ALA A 131 -4.39 9.92 9.41
N ARG A 132 -5.40 9.19 9.90
CA ARG A 132 -5.18 7.89 10.53
C ARG A 132 -5.06 6.82 9.48
N PHE A 133 -3.84 6.61 8.99
CA PHE A 133 -3.53 5.67 7.93
C PHE A 133 -2.11 5.14 8.05
N GLY A 134 -1.90 3.85 7.75
CA GLY A 134 -0.60 3.19 7.78
C GLY A 134 -0.61 1.87 7.02
N PHE A 135 0.56 1.29 6.80
CA PHE A 135 0.78 0.11 5.98
C PHE A 135 1.37 -1.08 6.75
N SER A 136 1.95 -0.85 7.93
CA SER A 136 2.60 -1.91 8.73
C SER A 136 1.62 -2.80 9.51
N GLY A 137 0.31 -2.47 9.47
CA GLY A 137 -0.70 -3.10 10.32
C GLY A 137 -0.71 -2.63 11.77
N GLU A 138 0.32 -1.90 12.21
CA GLU A 138 0.35 -1.18 13.48
C GLU A 138 -0.48 0.11 13.39
N PHE A 139 -0.63 0.83 14.50
CA PHE A 139 -1.20 2.18 14.43
C PHE A 139 -0.34 3.05 13.53
N GLY A 140 -0.98 3.73 12.57
CA GLY A 140 -0.32 4.58 11.59
C GLY A 140 -0.99 5.94 11.46
N TYR A 141 -0.16 6.98 11.33
CA TYR A 141 -0.60 8.36 11.17
C TYR A 141 0.27 9.08 10.15
N GLN A 142 -0.37 9.85 9.29
CA GLN A 142 0.28 10.68 8.28
C GLN A 142 0.02 12.15 8.60
N PHE A 143 1.08 12.91 8.74
CA PHE A 143 1.04 14.34 9.04
C PHE A 143 1.44 15.13 7.82
N PHE A 144 0.58 16.04 7.39
CA PHE A 144 0.83 16.94 6.26
C PHE A 144 1.01 18.37 6.78
N LEU A 145 2.14 18.98 6.48
CA LEU A 145 2.45 20.33 6.92
C LEU A 145 3.12 21.14 5.80
N PRO A 146 2.94 22.49 5.83
CA PRO A 146 3.68 23.36 4.93
C PRO A 146 5.20 23.12 5.04
N SER A 147 5.87 23.11 3.89
CA SER A 147 7.32 22.86 3.79
C SER A 147 8.14 23.79 4.67
N SER A 148 7.68 25.04 4.86
CA SER A 148 8.36 26.06 5.66
C SER A 148 8.54 25.66 7.13
N ILE A 149 7.65 24.84 7.69
CA ILE A 149 7.66 24.44 9.12
C ILE A 149 7.92 22.95 9.31
N PHE A 150 7.93 22.18 8.24
CA PHE A 150 7.99 20.71 8.28
C PHE A 150 9.23 20.17 9.01
N ALA A 151 10.42 20.73 8.73
CA ALA A 151 11.66 20.28 9.38
C ALA A 151 11.62 20.50 10.90
N THR A 152 11.03 21.63 11.34
CA THR A 152 10.82 21.90 12.76
C THR A 152 9.85 20.92 13.39
N PHE A 153 8.74 20.61 12.69
CA PHE A 153 7.78 19.62 13.13
C PHE A 153 8.41 18.24 13.31
N VAL A 154 9.16 17.76 12.31
CA VAL A 154 9.86 16.47 12.38
C VAL A 154 10.82 16.45 13.57
N SER A 155 11.59 17.51 13.78
CA SER A 155 12.52 17.59 14.92
C SER A 155 11.81 17.51 16.27
N ASP A 156 10.69 18.22 16.43
CA ASP A 156 9.96 18.28 17.70
C ASP A 156 9.20 16.96 17.99
N VAL A 157 8.64 16.33 16.95
CA VAL A 157 7.76 15.17 17.08
C VAL A 157 8.52 13.85 17.11
N CYS A 158 9.64 13.79 16.40
CA CYS A 158 10.43 12.55 16.27
C CYS A 158 11.63 12.50 17.24
N GLU A 159 11.71 13.35 18.26
CA GLU A 159 12.78 13.29 19.24
C GLU A 159 12.81 11.93 19.94
N GLY A 160 13.92 11.20 19.80
CA GLY A 160 14.08 9.86 20.38
C GLY A 160 13.36 8.72 19.65
N ILE A 161 12.74 9.00 18.49
CA ILE A 161 12.08 8.00 17.66
C ILE A 161 13.03 7.56 16.55
N ALA A 162 13.11 6.24 16.31
CA ALA A 162 13.92 5.71 15.22
C ALA A 162 13.29 6.03 13.85
N GLU A 163 14.12 6.54 12.95
CA GLU A 163 13.75 6.62 11.54
C GLU A 163 13.86 5.23 10.90
N TYR A 164 12.90 4.85 10.07
CA TYR A 164 12.93 3.62 9.30
C TYR A 164 13.02 3.92 7.81
N GLY A 165 13.87 3.15 7.14
CA GLY A 165 14.08 3.24 5.68
C GLY A 165 13.15 2.32 4.90
N ASP A 166 13.34 2.33 3.57
CA ASP A 166 12.49 1.57 2.64
C ASP A 166 12.56 0.06 2.83
N GLU A 167 13.70 -0.46 3.27
CA GLU A 167 13.87 -1.90 3.51
C GLU A 167 12.95 -2.40 4.62
N LEU A 168 12.94 -1.70 5.77
CA LEU A 168 12.04 -2.04 6.87
C LEU A 168 10.57 -1.77 6.50
N ASP A 169 10.26 -0.69 5.77
CA ASP A 169 8.92 -0.40 5.30
C ASP A 169 8.37 -1.55 4.43
N ARG A 170 9.16 -2.02 3.46
CA ARG A 170 8.81 -3.17 2.61
C ARG A 170 8.55 -4.43 3.42
N TYR A 171 9.43 -4.72 4.36
CA TYR A 171 9.30 -5.88 5.22
C TYR A 171 8.02 -5.84 6.06
N LEU A 172 7.76 -4.73 6.75
CA LEU A 172 6.56 -4.55 7.58
C LEU A 172 5.27 -4.61 6.76
N ARG A 173 5.24 -4.00 5.58
CA ARG A 173 4.12 -4.13 4.64
C ARG A 173 3.88 -5.58 4.25
N PHE A 174 4.95 -6.30 3.92
CA PHE A 174 4.84 -7.69 3.51
C PHE A 174 4.29 -8.57 4.63
N GLU A 175 4.75 -8.42 5.88
CA GLU A 175 4.28 -9.21 7.04
C GLU A 175 2.75 -9.17 7.20
N VAL A 176 2.12 -8.07 6.88
CA VAL A 176 0.66 -7.89 6.97
C VAL A 176 -0.07 -8.02 5.63
N GLY A 177 0.66 -8.38 4.57
CA GLY A 177 0.10 -8.61 3.23
C GLY A 177 -0.26 -7.34 2.48
N GLN A 178 0.31 -6.20 2.85
CA GLN A 178 0.20 -4.96 2.08
C GLN A 178 1.10 -5.01 0.84
N PRO A 179 0.72 -4.31 -0.23
CA PRO A 179 1.52 -4.27 -1.45
C PRO A 179 2.90 -3.65 -1.23
N ILE A 180 3.90 -4.24 -1.87
CA ILE A 180 5.26 -3.71 -1.95
C ILE A 180 5.71 -3.59 -3.41
N THR A 181 6.47 -2.53 -3.70
CA THR A 181 6.91 -2.18 -5.05
C THR A 181 7.66 -3.30 -5.76
N ASP A 182 8.54 -4.00 -5.05
CA ASP A 182 9.33 -5.12 -5.57
C ASP A 182 8.47 -6.25 -6.17
N ILE A 183 7.23 -6.35 -5.75
CA ILE A 183 6.28 -7.38 -6.19
C ILE A 183 5.37 -6.86 -7.31
N TYR A 184 4.70 -5.71 -7.12
CA TYR A 184 3.67 -5.29 -8.07
C TYR A 184 4.22 -4.62 -9.35
N GLN A 185 5.46 -4.16 -9.35
CA GLN A 185 6.11 -3.60 -10.55
C GLN A 185 6.77 -4.66 -11.44
N GLN A 186 6.67 -5.94 -11.11
CA GLN A 186 7.14 -7.00 -11.98
C GLN A 186 6.10 -7.26 -13.08
N GLU A 187 6.49 -7.06 -14.33
CA GLU A 187 5.60 -7.15 -15.50
C GLU A 187 5.20 -8.60 -15.84
N GLU A 188 5.84 -9.61 -15.24
CA GLU A 188 5.61 -11.03 -15.55
C GLU A 188 4.21 -11.50 -15.13
N TYR A 189 3.61 -10.87 -14.08
CA TYR A 189 2.35 -11.30 -13.48
C TYR A 189 1.39 -10.15 -13.24
N SER A 190 0.10 -10.40 -13.46
CA SER A 190 -0.97 -9.45 -13.16
C SER A 190 -1.18 -9.27 -11.66
N LEU A 191 -1.87 -8.17 -11.26
CA LEU A 191 -2.27 -7.94 -9.86
C LEU A 191 -3.07 -9.10 -9.26
N TYR A 192 -3.83 -9.84 -10.08
CA TYR A 192 -4.56 -11.01 -9.62
C TYR A 192 -3.63 -12.17 -9.27
N GLU A 193 -2.67 -12.46 -10.15
CA GLU A 193 -1.73 -13.56 -9.97
C GLU A 193 -0.80 -13.34 -8.77
N ILE A 194 -0.39 -12.09 -8.52
CA ILE A 194 0.42 -11.75 -7.34
C ILE A 194 -0.40 -11.48 -6.06
N GLY A 195 -1.74 -11.57 -6.14
CA GLY A 195 -2.61 -11.50 -4.97
C GLY A 195 -2.94 -10.10 -4.47
N TYR A 196 -2.78 -9.03 -5.27
CA TYR A 196 -3.04 -7.64 -4.87
C TYR A 196 -4.33 -7.04 -5.47
N SER A 197 -5.08 -7.78 -6.27
CA SER A 197 -6.33 -7.32 -6.89
C SER A 197 -7.43 -6.94 -5.88
N TRP A 198 -7.33 -7.31 -4.60
CA TRP A 198 -8.25 -6.90 -3.55
C TRP A 198 -8.25 -5.38 -3.29
N ASN A 199 -7.22 -4.66 -3.77
CA ASN A 199 -7.16 -3.21 -3.72
C ASN A 199 -8.04 -2.52 -4.76
N LEU A 200 -8.66 -3.28 -5.68
CA LEU A 200 -9.48 -2.76 -6.76
C LEU A 200 -10.95 -3.08 -6.50
N ASP A 201 -11.84 -2.18 -6.91
CA ASP A 201 -13.28 -2.39 -6.84
C ASP A 201 -13.83 -2.82 -8.20
N PHE A 202 -14.01 -4.11 -8.40
CA PHE A 202 -14.56 -4.66 -9.65
C PHE A 202 -16.08 -4.45 -9.81
N THR A 203 -16.75 -3.87 -8.81
CA THR A 203 -18.16 -3.48 -8.95
C THR A 203 -18.32 -2.20 -9.77
N LYS A 204 -17.24 -1.40 -9.90
CA LYS A 204 -17.23 -0.27 -10.83
C LYS A 204 -17.36 -0.76 -12.26
N GLU A 205 -18.21 -0.07 -13.03
CA GLU A 205 -18.44 -0.41 -14.44
C GLU A 205 -17.25 -0.05 -15.33
N GLU A 206 -16.52 1.03 -14.97
CA GLU A 206 -15.43 1.56 -15.77
C GLU A 206 -14.30 2.11 -14.88
N PHE A 207 -13.07 1.82 -15.24
CA PHE A 207 -11.84 2.52 -14.85
C PHE A 207 -10.72 2.11 -15.81
N ARG A 208 -9.68 2.93 -15.90
CA ARG A 208 -8.55 2.69 -16.81
C ARG A 208 -7.94 1.30 -16.59
N GLY A 209 -7.76 0.53 -17.67
CA GLY A 209 -7.16 -0.81 -17.63
C GLY A 209 -8.06 -1.94 -17.12
N ARG A 210 -9.33 -1.66 -16.77
CA ARG A 210 -10.24 -2.64 -16.17
C ARG A 210 -10.46 -3.87 -17.07
N ASP A 211 -10.81 -3.67 -18.34
CA ASP A 211 -11.16 -4.77 -19.22
C ASP A 211 -9.97 -5.67 -19.51
N SER A 212 -8.80 -5.08 -19.73
CA SER A 212 -7.54 -5.82 -19.89
C SER A 212 -7.20 -6.62 -18.65
N LEU A 213 -7.35 -6.04 -17.45
CA LEU A 213 -7.13 -6.76 -16.20
C LEU A 213 -8.12 -7.90 -16.00
N LEU A 214 -9.41 -7.72 -16.36
CA LEU A 214 -10.39 -8.80 -16.29
C LEU A 214 -10.09 -9.95 -17.26
N GLU A 215 -9.47 -9.66 -18.40
CA GLU A 215 -9.00 -10.69 -19.33
C GLU A 215 -7.80 -11.45 -18.72
N HIS A 216 -6.84 -10.75 -18.09
CA HIS A 216 -5.76 -11.39 -17.34
C HIS A 216 -6.29 -12.32 -16.24
N ILE A 217 -7.30 -11.88 -15.46
CA ILE A 217 -7.92 -12.72 -14.43
C ILE A 217 -8.53 -14.00 -15.01
N ARG A 218 -9.24 -13.90 -16.16
CA ARG A 218 -9.88 -15.06 -16.80
C ARG A 218 -8.88 -16.05 -17.38
N SER A 219 -7.72 -15.58 -17.84
CA SER A 219 -6.67 -16.40 -18.44
C SER A 219 -5.62 -16.89 -17.45
N ALA A 220 -5.62 -16.40 -16.20
CA ALA A 220 -4.65 -16.77 -15.19
C ALA A 220 -4.66 -18.27 -14.89
N THR A 221 -3.50 -18.88 -14.91
CA THR A 221 -3.29 -20.30 -14.56
C THR A 221 -2.47 -20.48 -13.28
N VAL A 222 -1.85 -19.41 -12.81
CA VAL A 222 -1.00 -19.38 -11.62
C VAL A 222 -1.52 -18.35 -10.61
N LYS A 223 -1.11 -18.50 -9.37
CA LYS A 223 -1.44 -17.54 -8.30
C LYS A 223 -0.36 -17.56 -7.23
N SER A 224 -0.18 -16.41 -6.57
CA SER A 224 0.72 -16.31 -5.44
C SER A 224 0.14 -16.98 -4.20
N VAL A 225 1.04 -17.52 -3.39
CA VAL A 225 0.76 -17.94 -2.02
C VAL A 225 1.96 -17.62 -1.13
N GLY A 226 1.70 -17.11 0.06
CA GLY A 226 2.73 -16.86 1.05
C GLY A 226 3.28 -18.15 1.65
N PHE A 227 4.56 -18.14 1.95
CA PHE A 227 5.21 -19.27 2.61
C PHE A 227 6.24 -18.82 3.66
N SER A 228 6.58 -19.76 4.54
CA SER A 228 7.73 -19.64 5.45
C SER A 228 8.70 -20.80 5.22
N THR A 229 9.99 -20.53 5.42
CA THR A 229 11.08 -21.53 5.33
C THR A 229 12.20 -21.19 6.31
N LYS A 230 13.03 -22.17 6.67
CA LYS A 230 14.20 -21.96 7.56
C LYS A 230 15.43 -21.44 6.85
N GLU A 231 15.56 -21.73 5.57
CA GLU A 231 16.73 -21.36 4.77
C GLU A 231 16.39 -20.24 3.79
N LYS A 232 17.34 -19.32 3.59
CA LYS A 232 17.21 -18.31 2.56
C LYS A 232 17.37 -18.95 1.20
N LEU A 233 16.36 -18.82 0.37
CA LEU A 233 16.32 -19.33 -0.99
C LEU A 233 16.40 -18.18 -2.00
N ALA A 234 16.71 -18.51 -3.26
CA ALA A 234 16.75 -17.51 -4.32
C ALA A 234 15.37 -17.38 -4.99
N SER A 235 15.04 -16.17 -5.46
CA SER A 235 13.95 -15.99 -6.43
C SER A 235 14.22 -16.85 -7.68
N GLY A 236 13.16 -17.44 -8.24
CA GLY A 236 13.26 -18.38 -9.37
C GLY A 236 13.49 -19.84 -8.96
N THR A 237 13.81 -20.15 -7.68
CA THR A 237 13.96 -21.54 -7.23
C THR A 237 12.69 -22.35 -7.51
N PRO A 238 12.78 -23.51 -8.21
CA PRO A 238 11.65 -24.38 -8.49
C PRO A 238 10.98 -24.89 -7.20
N VAL A 239 9.65 -24.94 -7.21
CA VAL A 239 8.83 -25.43 -6.12
C VAL A 239 8.11 -26.70 -6.57
N LEU A 240 8.24 -27.77 -5.78
CA LEU A 240 7.72 -29.09 -6.09
C LEU A 240 6.58 -29.49 -5.13
N PHE A 241 5.60 -30.18 -5.71
CA PHE A 241 4.55 -30.90 -5.01
C PHE A 241 4.42 -32.30 -5.63
N ASP A 242 4.51 -33.36 -4.81
CA ASP A 242 4.53 -34.75 -5.28
C ASP A 242 5.56 -35.01 -6.42
N ASP A 243 6.81 -34.55 -6.22
CA ASP A 243 7.92 -34.65 -7.17
C ASP A 243 7.70 -33.95 -8.53
N GLN A 244 6.66 -33.13 -8.66
CA GLN A 244 6.40 -32.34 -9.85
C GLN A 244 6.64 -30.86 -9.60
N ILE A 245 7.33 -30.19 -10.51
CA ILE A 245 7.48 -28.74 -10.47
C ILE A 245 6.11 -28.11 -10.72
N VAL A 246 5.60 -27.37 -9.74
CA VAL A 246 4.28 -26.71 -9.78
C VAL A 246 4.39 -25.19 -9.81
N GLY A 247 5.58 -24.64 -9.64
CA GLY A 247 5.83 -23.20 -9.63
C GLY A 247 7.26 -22.85 -9.27
N LYS A 248 7.46 -21.60 -8.86
CA LYS A 248 8.75 -21.06 -8.44
C LYS A 248 8.60 -20.08 -7.29
N ILE A 249 9.66 -19.86 -6.53
CA ILE A 249 9.76 -18.75 -5.58
C ILE A 249 9.76 -17.45 -6.39
N PHE A 250 8.86 -16.57 -6.06
CA PHE A 250 8.69 -15.28 -6.72
C PHE A 250 9.44 -14.16 -6.00
N TRP A 251 9.27 -14.09 -4.68
CA TRP A 251 9.93 -13.13 -3.83
C TRP A 251 10.19 -13.74 -2.44
N ILE A 252 11.25 -13.31 -1.76
CA ILE A 252 11.58 -13.73 -0.40
C ILE A 252 12.20 -12.54 0.35
N ALA A 253 11.83 -12.37 1.60
CA ALA A 253 12.37 -11.34 2.47
C ALA A 253 13.86 -11.54 2.75
N ASP A 254 14.60 -10.46 2.93
CA ASP A 254 16.02 -10.51 3.24
C ASP A 254 16.30 -10.92 4.68
N GLU A 255 15.40 -10.56 5.60
CA GLU A 255 15.49 -10.83 7.03
C GLU A 255 14.52 -11.94 7.48
N LYS A 256 14.84 -12.52 8.62
CA LYS A 256 13.96 -13.50 9.28
C LYS A 256 12.92 -12.82 10.15
N ASP A 257 11.76 -13.43 10.24
CA ASP A 257 10.72 -13.07 11.21
C ASP A 257 11.13 -13.39 12.67
N SER A 258 10.27 -13.02 13.62
CA SER A 258 10.47 -13.30 15.05
C SER A 258 10.50 -14.79 15.39
N SER A 259 10.07 -15.67 14.48
CA SER A 259 10.10 -17.14 14.61
C SER A 259 11.31 -17.78 13.91
N GLU A 260 12.27 -16.97 13.50
CA GLU A 260 13.50 -17.40 12.80
C GLU A 260 13.19 -18.10 11.44
N ASN A 261 12.16 -17.63 10.73
CA ASN A 261 11.87 -18.07 9.36
C ASN A 261 12.03 -16.93 8.37
N TYR A 262 12.45 -17.26 7.15
CA TYR A 262 12.26 -16.38 6.01
C TYR A 262 10.82 -16.48 5.53
N LEU A 263 10.22 -15.35 5.28
CA LEU A 263 8.89 -15.22 4.66
C LEU A 263 9.04 -14.91 3.17
N GLY A 264 8.13 -15.40 2.35
CA GLY A 264 8.18 -15.12 0.92
C GLY A 264 6.85 -15.38 0.22
N LEU A 265 6.83 -15.05 -1.08
CA LEU A 265 5.78 -15.40 -2.02
C LEU A 265 6.34 -16.38 -3.05
N MET A 266 5.59 -17.41 -3.34
CA MET A 266 5.80 -18.24 -4.51
C MET A 266 4.61 -18.12 -5.47
N ILE A 267 4.87 -18.21 -6.76
CA ILE A 267 3.87 -18.33 -7.80
C ILE A 267 3.78 -19.80 -8.16
N VAL A 268 2.60 -20.38 -7.97
CA VAL A 268 2.33 -21.80 -8.26
C VAL A 268 1.06 -21.91 -9.09
N ASN A 269 0.87 -23.06 -9.74
CA ASN A 269 -0.40 -23.37 -10.37
C ASN A 269 -1.54 -23.11 -9.37
N GLN A 270 -2.58 -22.39 -9.79
CA GLN A 270 -3.64 -21.90 -8.90
C GLN A 270 -4.35 -23.01 -8.12
N THR A 271 -4.33 -24.26 -8.62
CA THR A 271 -4.88 -25.43 -7.91
C THR A 271 -4.16 -25.69 -6.59
N TYR A 272 -2.90 -25.29 -6.48
CA TYR A 272 -2.07 -25.49 -5.28
C TYR A 272 -1.88 -24.22 -4.45
N ALA A 273 -2.36 -23.07 -4.90
CA ALA A 273 -2.17 -21.76 -4.25
C ALA A 273 -3.07 -21.59 -3.01
N HIS A 274 -2.93 -22.46 -2.03
CA HIS A 274 -3.72 -22.47 -0.80
C HIS A 274 -2.83 -22.49 0.44
N SER A 275 -3.31 -21.87 1.52
CA SER A 275 -2.67 -21.98 2.83
C SER A 275 -2.78 -23.40 3.39
N GLY A 276 -1.77 -23.82 4.17
CA GLY A 276 -1.73 -25.14 4.79
C GLY A 276 -1.15 -26.25 3.90
N VAL A 277 -0.67 -25.92 2.70
CA VAL A 277 0.04 -26.86 1.82
C VAL A 277 1.53 -26.82 2.16
N THR A 278 2.20 -27.97 2.03
CA THR A 278 3.65 -28.07 2.16
C THR A 278 4.25 -28.41 0.81
N PHE A 279 5.21 -27.61 0.39
CA PHE A 279 6.00 -27.82 -0.81
C PHE A 279 7.45 -28.09 -0.43
N VAL A 280 8.22 -28.54 -1.39
CA VAL A 280 9.68 -28.74 -1.25
C VAL A 280 10.43 -28.14 -2.44
N THR A 281 11.70 -27.83 -2.24
CA THR A 281 12.64 -27.55 -3.32
C THR A 281 13.34 -28.85 -3.79
N GLU A 282 14.08 -28.80 -4.90
CA GLU A 282 14.86 -29.94 -5.39
C GLU A 282 15.87 -30.45 -4.34
N ASP A 283 16.44 -29.56 -3.54
CA ASP A 283 17.40 -29.90 -2.43
C ASP A 283 16.67 -30.32 -1.14
N GLY A 284 15.33 -30.45 -1.15
CA GLY A 284 14.55 -30.92 -0.03
C GLY A 284 14.24 -29.88 1.04
N GLN A 285 14.41 -28.58 0.77
CA GLN A 285 13.99 -27.51 1.69
C GLN A 285 12.47 -27.44 1.75
N ILE A 286 11.93 -27.28 2.96
CA ILE A 286 10.49 -27.26 3.21
C ILE A 286 9.94 -25.83 3.14
N LEU A 287 8.87 -25.67 2.36
CA LEU A 287 8.11 -24.44 2.22
C LEU A 287 6.71 -24.68 2.79
N LYS A 288 6.37 -24.00 3.87
CA LYS A 288 5.03 -24.11 4.49
C LYS A 288 4.20 -22.90 4.12
N THR A 289 3.09 -23.14 3.42
CA THR A 289 2.19 -22.05 3.04
C THR A 289 1.39 -21.54 4.21
N GLN A 290 1.16 -20.24 4.21
CA GLN A 290 0.37 -19.53 5.20
C GLN A 290 -0.43 -18.40 4.54
N SER A 291 -1.50 -17.97 5.20
CA SER A 291 -2.29 -16.82 4.78
C SER A 291 -1.75 -15.53 5.38
N SER A 292 -1.94 -14.42 4.68
CA SER A 292 -1.75 -13.08 5.25
C SER A 292 -2.84 -12.78 6.32
N PRO A 293 -2.53 -12.03 7.39
CA PRO A 293 -1.21 -11.52 7.73
C PRO A 293 -0.26 -12.64 8.18
N TYR A 294 1.02 -12.52 7.83
CA TYR A 294 2.04 -13.52 8.21
C TYR A 294 2.48 -13.34 9.67
N CYS A 295 2.43 -12.11 10.17
CA CYS A 295 2.64 -11.74 11.56
C CYS A 295 1.43 -10.97 12.08
N ILE A 296 1.11 -11.14 13.36
CA ILE A 296 0.04 -10.37 14.02
C ILE A 296 0.70 -9.12 14.62
N PRO A 297 0.29 -7.91 14.21
CA PRO A 297 0.80 -6.66 14.76
C PRO A 297 0.57 -6.58 16.27
N GLU A 298 1.53 -6.00 17.00
CA GLU A 298 1.44 -5.90 18.46
C GLU A 298 0.27 -5.01 18.92
N SER A 299 -0.07 -3.99 18.14
CA SER A 299 -1.19 -3.09 18.45
C SER A 299 -2.56 -3.78 18.44
N TRP A 300 -2.71 -4.93 17.75
CA TRP A 300 -3.97 -5.69 17.74
C TRP A 300 -4.28 -6.34 19.09
N ASN A 301 -3.28 -6.50 19.95
CA ASN A 301 -3.40 -7.04 21.30
C ASN A 301 -3.35 -5.96 22.39
N LYS A 302 -3.33 -4.67 22.02
CA LYS A 302 -3.30 -3.55 22.96
C LYS A 302 -4.75 -3.28 23.40
N GLU A 303 -5.05 -3.59 24.66
CA GLU A 303 -6.30 -3.20 25.35
C GLU A 303 -6.32 -1.68 25.63
#